data_36048e5dc6c56053261109f54d0063cc
#
_entry.id   36048e5dc6c56053261109f54d0063cc
#
_cell.length_a   1.000
_cell.length_b   1.000
_cell.length_c   1.000
_cell.angle_alpha   90.00
_cell.angle_beta   90.00
_cell.angle_gamma   90.00
#
_symmetry.space_group_name_H-M   'P 1'
#
loop_
_entity.id
_entity.type
_entity.pdbx_description
1 polymer ?
#
loop_
_entity_poly.entity_id
_entity_poly.type
_entity_poly.pdbx_seq_one_letter_code
_entity_poly.pdbx_strand_id
1 'polypeptide(L)'
;MRRRYKLLLALGVIVTVPYYWLLIDNRPGSDPGPVIRIADLRHLAEAIPGPRPERVAIEQVGWRRVPGTLFVAGGGLKRNLLSIQAGLISGPWGDIVVDCGFGPGDAAKLELEAYQPGHQARIDAAMRRARLIVFTHEHIDHLGGLLRLSDWAKVVPHALIPPEQMPSGTVARILPWPKGAAAAIRPFRYTGMIAIAPGVVLIRTPGHTPGSQMVYTRLNDGREYLFAGDTATMARNWQQLRARSRLIGDFFAHEDRAAVFGWLKAIRRLHRAAPAMTIVPGHEWEALTLDAPRNRLDFAFPAAPGEAADQPQKSG
;
A
#
# COMPACT_ATOMS: atom_id res chain seq x y z
N MET A 1 34.44 35.24 -24.68
CA MET A 1 33.59 35.21 -23.46
C MET A 1 32.11 34.89 -23.78
N ARG A 2 31.39 35.63 -24.62
CA ARG A 2 29.93 35.47 -24.90
C ARG A 2 29.51 34.03 -25.35
N ARG A 3 30.34 33.33 -26.19
CA ARG A 3 29.99 31.97 -26.66
C ARG A 3 30.04 30.93 -25.55
N ARG A 4 31.00 31.01 -24.62
CA ARG A 4 31.10 30.09 -23.46
C ARG A 4 29.92 30.28 -22.51
N TYR A 5 29.47 31.50 -22.24
CA TYR A 5 28.27 31.75 -21.42
C TYR A 5 26.99 31.21 -22.06
N LYS A 6 26.85 31.34 -23.39
CA LYS A 6 25.70 30.75 -24.09
C LYS A 6 25.69 29.23 -24.00
N LEU A 7 26.85 28.58 -24.11
CA LEU A 7 26.99 27.14 -23.96
C LEU A 7 26.66 26.68 -22.54
N LEU A 8 27.16 27.37 -21.50
CA LEU A 8 26.86 27.05 -20.10
C LEU A 8 25.39 27.27 -19.80
N LEU A 9 24.77 28.30 -20.31
CA LEU A 9 23.33 28.55 -20.17
C LEU A 9 22.53 27.45 -20.84
N ALA A 10 22.86 27.07 -22.06
CA ALA A 10 22.20 26.00 -22.80
C ALA A 10 22.32 24.66 -22.06
N LEU A 11 23.52 24.33 -21.55
CA LEU A 11 23.74 23.14 -20.73
C LEU A 11 22.90 23.19 -19.45
N GLY A 12 22.87 24.36 -18.78
CA GLY A 12 22.03 24.55 -17.58
C GLY A 12 20.56 24.28 -17.86
N VAL A 13 20.02 24.77 -18.97
CA VAL A 13 18.63 24.54 -19.37
C VAL A 13 18.39 23.07 -19.70
N ILE A 14 19.30 22.41 -20.45
CA ILE A 14 19.21 21.00 -20.83
C ILE A 14 19.17 20.09 -19.61
N VAL A 15 19.85 20.44 -18.53
CA VAL A 15 19.85 19.64 -17.28
C VAL A 15 18.66 20.00 -16.37
N THR A 16 18.43 21.30 -16.18
CA THR A 16 17.45 21.78 -15.19
C THR A 16 16.01 21.50 -15.60
N VAL A 17 15.69 21.65 -16.89
CA VAL A 17 14.31 21.45 -17.37
C VAL A 17 13.87 19.98 -17.24
N PRO A 18 14.65 18.97 -17.72
CA PRO A 18 14.29 17.57 -17.49
C PRO A 18 14.28 17.20 -16.01
N TYR A 19 15.25 17.68 -15.22
CA TYR A 19 15.28 17.46 -13.77
C TYR A 19 13.99 17.94 -13.10
N TYR A 20 13.60 19.19 -13.37
CA TYR A 20 12.37 19.75 -12.84
C TYR A 20 11.15 18.94 -13.30
N TRP A 21 11.02 18.69 -14.59
CA TRP A 21 9.88 18.01 -15.17
C TRP A 21 9.74 16.56 -14.68
N LEU A 22 10.86 15.82 -14.61
CA LEU A 22 10.86 14.42 -14.21
C LEU A 22 10.69 14.23 -12.70
N LEU A 23 11.31 15.06 -11.87
CA LEU A 23 11.49 14.78 -10.45
C LEU A 23 10.81 15.77 -9.51
N ILE A 24 10.49 16.99 -9.97
CA ILE A 24 9.97 18.06 -9.11
C ILE A 24 8.50 18.37 -9.39
N ASP A 25 8.10 18.38 -10.67
CA ASP A 25 6.72 18.68 -11.06
C ASP A 25 5.73 17.67 -10.47
N ASN A 26 4.88 18.16 -9.55
CA ASN A 26 3.97 17.36 -8.75
C ASN A 26 2.49 17.65 -9.04
N ARG A 27 2.16 18.38 -10.11
CA ARG A 27 0.79 18.81 -10.42
C ARG A 27 0.25 18.09 -11.65
N PRO A 28 -0.18 16.83 -11.52
CA PRO A 28 -0.67 16.04 -12.67
C PRO A 28 -2.06 16.47 -13.16
N GLY A 29 -2.75 17.39 -12.47
CA GLY A 29 -4.06 17.87 -12.91
C GLY A 29 -4.76 18.77 -11.89
N SER A 30 -5.80 19.47 -12.35
CA SER A 30 -6.65 20.38 -11.55
C SER A 30 -7.91 19.68 -11.01
N ASP A 31 -8.23 18.47 -11.45
CA ASP A 31 -9.42 17.71 -11.02
C ASP A 31 -9.51 17.69 -9.48
N PRO A 32 -10.67 18.04 -8.89
CA PRO A 32 -10.89 17.99 -7.45
C PRO A 32 -10.76 16.57 -6.87
N GLY A 33 -10.83 15.55 -7.73
CA GLY A 33 -10.80 14.14 -7.37
C GLY A 33 -12.09 13.64 -6.72
N PRO A 34 -12.22 12.33 -6.51
CA PRO A 34 -13.40 11.70 -5.94
C PRO A 34 -13.74 12.24 -4.55
N VAL A 35 -15.01 12.27 -4.23
CA VAL A 35 -15.51 12.66 -2.90
C VAL A 35 -15.87 11.41 -2.12
N ILE A 36 -15.16 11.17 -1.02
CA ILE A 36 -15.50 10.17 -0.01
C ILE A 36 -15.91 10.91 1.25
N ARG A 37 -17.11 10.67 1.74
CA ARG A 37 -17.59 11.24 3.00
C ARG A 37 -17.36 10.24 4.14
N ILE A 38 -16.83 10.69 5.24
CA ILE A 38 -16.60 9.84 6.43
C ILE A 38 -17.90 9.22 6.94
N ALA A 39 -19.02 9.93 6.82
CA ALA A 39 -20.32 9.41 7.20
C ALA A 39 -20.72 8.18 6.39
N ASP A 40 -20.43 8.16 5.07
CA ASP A 40 -20.73 7.03 4.20
C ASP A 40 -19.87 5.80 4.56
N LEU A 41 -18.59 6.02 4.88
CA LEU A 41 -17.70 4.94 5.34
C LEU A 41 -18.16 4.35 6.67
N ARG A 42 -18.55 5.20 7.63
CA ARG A 42 -19.05 4.76 8.92
C ARG A 42 -20.36 4.00 8.78
N HIS A 43 -21.26 4.47 7.91
CA HIS A 43 -22.52 3.78 7.61
C HIS A 43 -22.27 2.41 6.98
N LEU A 44 -21.39 2.32 5.97
CA LEU A 44 -21.02 1.04 5.37
C LEU A 44 -20.30 0.09 6.35
N ALA A 45 -19.50 0.60 7.26
CA ALA A 45 -18.84 -0.20 8.28
C ALA A 45 -19.86 -0.86 9.26
N GLU A 46 -21.10 -0.37 9.31
CA GLU A 46 -22.20 -0.93 10.10
C GLU A 46 -23.17 -1.76 9.25
N ALA A 47 -22.97 -1.84 7.94
CA ALA A 47 -23.89 -2.55 7.03
C ALA A 47 -23.90 -4.08 7.24
N ILE A 48 -22.80 -4.66 7.72
CA ILE A 48 -22.74 -6.07 8.10
C ILE A 48 -22.87 -6.17 9.61
N PRO A 49 -23.94 -6.84 10.14
CA PRO A 49 -24.13 -7.00 11.56
C PRO A 49 -23.03 -7.82 12.22
N GLY A 50 -22.66 -7.46 13.44
CA GLY A 50 -21.71 -8.19 14.27
C GLY A 50 -20.71 -7.27 14.98
N PRO A 51 -19.87 -7.83 15.87
CA PRO A 51 -18.83 -7.06 16.54
C PRO A 51 -17.80 -6.56 15.55
N ARG A 52 -17.36 -5.31 15.72
CA ARG A 52 -16.30 -4.72 14.90
C ARG A 52 -14.92 -5.28 15.29
N PRO A 53 -13.88 -5.05 14.46
CA PRO A 53 -12.51 -5.42 14.81
C PRO A 53 -12.03 -4.77 16.11
N GLU A 54 -11.04 -5.38 16.73
CA GLU A 54 -10.46 -4.94 18.01
C GLU A 54 -9.05 -4.40 17.85
N ARG A 55 -8.31 -4.90 16.84
CA ARG A 55 -6.90 -4.61 16.63
C ARG A 55 -6.57 -4.41 15.17
N VAL A 56 -5.52 -3.57 14.95
CA VAL A 56 -4.83 -3.45 13.68
C VAL A 56 -3.33 -3.58 13.94
N ALA A 57 -2.69 -4.45 13.17
CA ALA A 57 -1.24 -4.62 13.17
C ALA A 57 -0.67 -4.41 11.77
N ILE A 58 0.59 -4.03 11.71
CA ILE A 58 1.40 -4.01 10.48
C ILE A 58 2.69 -4.80 10.70
N GLU A 59 3.11 -5.54 9.67
CA GLU A 59 4.32 -6.36 9.67
C GLU A 59 5.23 -5.91 8.54
N GLN A 60 6.47 -5.51 8.85
CA GLN A 60 7.46 -5.11 7.85
C GLN A 60 8.25 -6.33 7.37
N VAL A 61 8.18 -6.63 6.08
CA VAL A 61 8.86 -7.78 5.48
C VAL A 61 10.28 -7.45 5.01
N GLY A 62 10.47 -6.21 4.61
CA GLY A 62 11.75 -5.76 4.11
C GLY A 62 11.72 -4.29 3.75
N TRP A 63 12.86 -3.75 3.38
CA TRP A 63 12.99 -2.34 3.00
C TRP A 63 14.18 -2.08 2.10
N ARG A 64 14.16 -0.95 1.46
CA ARG A 64 15.30 -0.30 0.83
C ARG A 64 15.24 1.21 1.02
N ARG A 65 16.35 1.89 0.86
CA ARG A 65 16.38 3.35 0.86
C ARG A 65 16.49 3.88 -0.55
N VAL A 66 15.66 4.84 -0.86
CA VAL A 66 15.59 5.47 -2.19
C VAL A 66 15.54 6.99 -2.08
N PRO A 67 16.03 7.75 -3.08
CA PRO A 67 15.87 9.19 -3.09
C PRO A 67 14.40 9.60 -2.92
N GLY A 68 14.11 10.48 -1.96
CA GLY A 68 12.74 10.86 -1.61
C GLY A 68 11.94 11.42 -2.79
N THR A 69 12.63 12.09 -3.72
CA THR A 69 12.00 12.66 -4.92
C THR A 69 11.40 11.61 -5.86
N LEU A 70 11.79 10.34 -5.78
CA LEU A 70 11.22 9.29 -6.63
C LEU A 70 9.74 9.04 -6.29
N PHE A 71 9.43 8.89 -4.99
CA PHE A 71 8.08 8.55 -4.51
C PHE A 71 7.26 9.78 -4.06
N VAL A 72 7.93 10.92 -3.88
CA VAL A 72 7.29 12.21 -3.54
C VAL A 72 7.94 13.27 -4.42
N ALA A 73 7.31 13.71 -5.48
CA ALA A 73 7.85 14.69 -6.39
C ALA A 73 8.36 15.93 -5.63
N GLY A 74 9.62 16.33 -5.87
CA GLY A 74 10.28 17.38 -5.11
C GLY A 74 10.64 17.01 -3.66
N GLY A 75 10.64 15.71 -3.32
CA GLY A 75 10.97 15.20 -1.99
C GLY A 75 12.45 15.26 -1.62
N GLY A 76 13.32 15.72 -2.54
CA GLY A 76 14.76 15.84 -2.36
C GLY A 76 15.53 14.55 -2.66
N LEU A 77 16.85 14.65 -2.59
CA LEU A 77 17.76 13.54 -2.91
C LEU A 77 18.15 12.71 -1.68
N LYS A 78 17.81 13.16 -0.46
CA LYS A 78 17.99 12.34 0.74
C LYS A 78 17.25 11.01 0.55
N ARG A 79 17.95 9.92 0.86
CA ARG A 79 17.35 8.58 0.78
C ARG A 79 16.42 8.35 1.97
N ASN A 80 15.18 7.99 1.68
CA ASN A 80 14.15 7.64 2.67
C ASN A 80 13.91 6.14 2.63
N LEU A 81 13.53 5.57 3.74
CA LEU A 81 13.16 4.17 3.85
C LEU A 81 11.85 3.93 3.09
N LEU A 82 11.87 2.95 2.20
CA LEU A 82 10.71 2.39 1.51
C LEU A 82 10.47 1.00 2.12
N SER A 83 9.45 0.88 2.95
CA SER A 83 9.06 -0.35 3.63
C SER A 83 8.20 -1.21 2.71
N ILE A 84 8.38 -2.52 2.76
CA ILE A 84 7.38 -3.47 2.26
C ILE A 84 6.68 -4.06 3.47
N GLN A 85 5.35 -3.96 3.51
CA GLN A 85 4.60 -4.28 4.71
C GLN A 85 3.23 -4.89 4.38
N ALA A 86 2.69 -5.65 5.33
CA ALA A 86 1.34 -6.19 5.31
C ALA A 86 0.56 -5.68 6.52
N GLY A 87 -0.77 -5.66 6.41
CA GLY A 87 -1.69 -5.30 7.49
C GLY A 87 -2.46 -6.51 8.01
N LEU A 88 -2.85 -6.47 9.27
CA LEU A 88 -3.73 -7.44 9.90
C LEU A 88 -4.84 -6.70 10.65
N ILE A 89 -6.08 -7.01 10.32
CA ILE A 89 -7.27 -6.52 11.03
C ILE A 89 -7.87 -7.71 11.76
N SER A 90 -7.83 -7.68 13.10
CA SER A 90 -8.28 -8.80 13.94
C SER A 90 -9.58 -8.46 14.66
N GLY A 91 -10.51 -9.41 14.64
CA GLY A 91 -11.79 -9.28 15.32
C GLY A 91 -12.33 -10.63 15.82
N PRO A 92 -13.44 -10.64 16.58
CA PRO A 92 -14.02 -11.87 17.12
C PRO A 92 -14.46 -12.88 16.05
N TRP A 93 -14.65 -12.43 14.83
CA TRP A 93 -15.02 -13.25 13.66
C TRP A 93 -13.82 -13.77 12.87
N GLY A 94 -12.58 -13.52 13.32
CA GLY A 94 -11.33 -13.93 12.69
C GLY A 94 -10.51 -12.74 12.14
N ASP A 95 -9.48 -13.07 11.41
CA ASP A 95 -8.52 -12.11 10.87
C ASP A 95 -8.80 -11.76 9.40
N ILE A 96 -8.51 -10.51 9.00
CA ILE A 96 -8.37 -10.08 7.61
C ILE A 96 -6.92 -9.66 7.39
N VAL A 97 -6.25 -10.29 6.43
CA VAL A 97 -4.91 -9.89 5.98
C VAL A 97 -5.05 -8.87 4.86
N VAL A 98 -4.33 -7.76 4.95
CA VAL A 98 -4.26 -6.70 3.93
C VAL A 98 -2.85 -6.68 3.36
N ASP A 99 -2.70 -7.04 2.10
CA ASP A 99 -1.42 -7.29 1.43
C ASP A 99 -0.63 -8.44 2.09
N CYS A 100 0.39 -8.97 1.42
CA CYS A 100 1.02 -10.17 1.91
C CYS A 100 2.54 -10.26 1.63
N GLY A 101 3.18 -9.15 1.26
CA GLY A 101 4.60 -9.19 0.94
C GLY A 101 4.92 -10.06 -0.29
N PHE A 102 6.00 -10.83 -0.23
CA PHE A 102 6.53 -11.57 -1.38
C PHE A 102 7.44 -12.74 -0.95
N GLY A 103 7.88 -13.55 -1.90
CA GLY A 103 8.83 -14.64 -1.61
C GLY A 103 10.29 -14.18 -1.61
N PRO A 104 11.20 -14.97 -1.02
CA PRO A 104 12.62 -14.62 -0.92
C PRO A 104 13.30 -14.42 -2.29
N GLY A 105 12.88 -15.14 -3.32
CA GLY A 105 13.39 -14.96 -4.69
C GLY A 105 12.97 -13.65 -5.35
N ASP A 106 11.97 -12.96 -4.82
CA ASP A 106 11.51 -11.67 -5.32
C ASP A 106 12.22 -10.50 -4.62
N ALA A 107 12.76 -10.71 -3.41
CA ALA A 107 13.51 -9.70 -2.66
C ALA A 107 14.72 -9.17 -3.45
N ALA A 108 15.45 -10.06 -4.14
CA ALA A 108 16.56 -9.68 -5.00
C ALA A 108 16.11 -8.85 -6.20
N LYS A 109 14.97 -9.17 -6.81
CA LYS A 109 14.40 -8.40 -7.93
C LYS A 109 13.98 -6.99 -7.52
N LEU A 110 13.56 -6.83 -6.26
CA LEU A 110 13.16 -5.55 -5.68
C LEU A 110 14.36 -4.75 -5.14
N GLU A 111 15.59 -5.28 -5.25
CA GLU A 111 16.82 -4.65 -4.77
C GLU A 111 16.73 -4.17 -3.32
N LEU A 112 16.18 -5.02 -2.44
CA LEU A 112 16.02 -4.68 -1.03
C LEU A 112 17.37 -4.65 -0.30
N GLU A 113 17.53 -3.69 0.60
CA GLU A 113 18.67 -3.63 1.54
C GLU A 113 18.51 -4.68 2.65
N ALA A 114 17.27 -5.03 2.98
CA ALA A 114 16.97 -6.10 3.93
C ALA A 114 15.67 -6.80 3.56
N TYR A 115 15.66 -8.12 3.78
CA TYR A 115 14.48 -8.98 3.74
C TYR A 115 14.44 -9.80 5.03
N GLN A 116 13.28 -9.93 5.62
CA GLN A 116 13.08 -10.60 6.91
C GLN A 116 12.22 -11.87 6.73
N PRO A 117 12.83 -13.05 6.53
CA PRO A 117 12.09 -14.28 6.30
C PRO A 117 11.15 -14.66 7.43
N GLY A 118 11.54 -14.40 8.70
CA GLY A 118 10.69 -14.65 9.87
C GLY A 118 9.43 -13.80 9.88
N HIS A 119 9.52 -12.53 9.44
CA HIS A 119 8.36 -11.66 9.32
C HIS A 119 7.43 -12.12 8.19
N GLN A 120 7.99 -12.52 7.04
CA GLN A 120 7.19 -13.11 5.97
C GLN A 120 6.52 -14.42 6.45
N ALA A 121 7.20 -15.25 7.21
CA ALA A 121 6.62 -16.48 7.75
C ALA A 121 5.41 -16.20 8.67
N ARG A 122 5.43 -15.12 9.48
CA ARG A 122 4.26 -14.69 10.27
C ARG A 122 3.09 -14.27 9.39
N ILE A 123 3.36 -13.55 8.29
CA ILE A 123 2.32 -13.18 7.31
C ILE A 123 1.75 -14.42 6.63
N ASP A 124 2.60 -15.35 6.21
CA ASP A 124 2.19 -16.62 5.60
C ASP A 124 1.29 -17.44 6.55
N ALA A 125 1.67 -17.51 7.82
CA ALA A 125 0.86 -18.15 8.85
C ALA A 125 -0.48 -17.43 9.08
N ALA A 126 -0.47 -16.08 9.06
CA ALA A 126 -1.69 -15.29 9.15
C ALA A 126 -2.62 -15.54 7.96
N MET A 127 -2.10 -15.56 6.72
CA MET A 127 -2.90 -15.88 5.53
C MET A 127 -3.56 -17.25 5.60
N ARG A 128 -2.86 -18.28 6.12
CA ARG A 128 -3.42 -19.65 6.25
C ARG A 128 -4.59 -19.75 7.21
N ARG A 129 -4.68 -18.87 8.22
CA ARG A 129 -5.77 -18.83 9.20
C ARG A 129 -6.77 -17.70 8.98
N ALA A 130 -6.49 -16.80 8.03
CA ALA A 130 -7.31 -15.65 7.76
C ALA A 130 -8.72 -16.05 7.30
N ARG A 131 -9.72 -15.33 7.79
CA ARG A 131 -11.07 -15.41 7.26
C ARG A 131 -11.16 -14.81 5.86
N LEU A 132 -10.47 -13.67 5.65
CA LEU A 132 -10.38 -13.01 4.37
C LEU A 132 -8.95 -12.49 4.14
N ILE A 133 -8.57 -12.42 2.87
CA ILE A 133 -7.34 -11.78 2.42
C ILE A 133 -7.73 -10.77 1.35
N VAL A 134 -7.25 -9.56 1.46
CA VAL A 134 -7.50 -8.48 0.49
C VAL A 134 -6.16 -7.85 0.09
N PHE A 135 -6.08 -7.35 -1.13
CA PHE A 135 -4.88 -6.71 -1.64
C PHE A 135 -5.20 -5.28 -2.03
N THR A 136 -4.33 -4.36 -1.63
CA THR A 136 -4.49 -2.96 -2.07
C THR A 136 -4.32 -2.84 -3.57
N HIS A 137 -3.46 -3.67 -4.18
CA HIS A 137 -3.29 -3.76 -5.63
C HIS A 137 -2.47 -5.00 -6.04
N GLU A 138 -2.28 -5.18 -7.35
CA GLU A 138 -1.73 -6.40 -7.95
C GLU A 138 -0.20 -6.44 -8.10
N HIS A 139 0.57 -5.51 -7.50
CA HIS A 139 2.02 -5.56 -7.57
C HIS A 139 2.61 -6.69 -6.71
N ILE A 140 3.85 -7.04 -7.05
CA ILE A 140 4.56 -8.21 -6.52
C ILE A 140 4.74 -8.12 -4.99
N ASP A 141 4.97 -6.96 -4.47
CA ASP A 141 5.21 -6.70 -3.04
C ASP A 141 3.93 -6.57 -2.20
N HIS A 142 2.75 -6.64 -2.84
CA HIS A 142 1.45 -6.65 -2.19
C HIS A 142 0.73 -7.98 -2.33
N LEU A 143 0.74 -8.59 -3.53
CA LEU A 143 0.02 -9.84 -3.82
C LEU A 143 0.96 -11.05 -3.93
N GLY A 144 2.27 -10.82 -4.07
CA GLY A 144 3.24 -11.86 -4.39
C GLY A 144 3.34 -12.96 -3.33
N GLY A 145 3.21 -12.64 -2.05
CA GLY A 145 3.29 -13.60 -0.96
C GLY A 145 2.28 -14.74 -1.11
N LEU A 146 1.02 -14.44 -1.44
CA LEU A 146 -0.01 -15.45 -1.69
C LEU A 146 0.42 -16.44 -2.78
N LEU A 147 0.97 -15.93 -3.88
CA LEU A 147 1.34 -16.75 -5.04
C LEU A 147 2.64 -17.55 -4.83
N ARG A 148 3.40 -17.27 -3.76
CA ARG A 148 4.62 -18.00 -3.37
C ARG A 148 4.38 -19.06 -2.31
N LEU A 149 3.19 -19.09 -1.70
CA LEU A 149 2.85 -20.17 -0.78
C LEU A 149 2.85 -21.52 -1.50
N SER A 150 3.47 -22.53 -0.92
CA SER A 150 3.43 -23.90 -1.45
C SER A 150 2.02 -24.48 -1.48
N ASP A 151 1.19 -24.03 -0.55
CA ASP A 151 -0.21 -24.43 -0.35
C ASP A 151 -1.21 -23.34 -0.77
N TRP A 152 -0.81 -22.42 -1.68
CA TRP A 152 -1.63 -21.31 -2.16
C TRP A 152 -3.07 -21.73 -2.54
N ALA A 153 -3.24 -22.91 -3.10
CA ALA A 153 -4.56 -23.41 -3.51
C ALA A 153 -5.55 -23.59 -2.34
N LYS A 154 -5.04 -23.79 -1.11
CA LYS A 154 -5.87 -23.84 0.11
C LYS A 154 -6.19 -22.43 0.64
N VAL A 155 -5.36 -21.45 0.33
CA VAL A 155 -5.47 -20.09 0.85
C VAL A 155 -6.27 -19.17 -0.08
N VAL A 156 -6.13 -19.35 -1.38
CA VAL A 156 -6.85 -18.58 -2.42
C VAL A 156 -8.37 -18.47 -2.22
N PRO A 157 -9.10 -19.49 -1.74
CA PRO A 157 -10.54 -19.35 -1.49
C PRO A 157 -10.93 -18.25 -0.49
N HIS A 158 -9.99 -17.81 0.35
CA HIS A 158 -10.18 -16.71 1.30
C HIS A 158 -9.83 -15.34 0.72
N ALA A 159 -9.25 -15.28 -0.48
CA ALA A 159 -8.79 -14.04 -1.09
C ALA A 159 -9.89 -13.37 -1.92
N LEU A 160 -10.19 -12.12 -1.61
CA LEU A 160 -11.08 -11.27 -2.37
C LEU A 160 -10.27 -10.51 -3.44
N ILE A 161 -10.15 -11.10 -4.62
CA ILE A 161 -9.35 -10.57 -5.73
C ILE A 161 -10.28 -10.00 -6.81
N PRO A 162 -10.32 -8.67 -7.02
CA PRO A 162 -11.07 -8.07 -8.12
C PRO A 162 -10.53 -8.50 -9.48
N PRO A 163 -11.37 -8.49 -10.54
CA PRO A 163 -10.93 -8.86 -11.90
C PRO A 163 -9.71 -8.08 -12.37
N GLU A 164 -9.57 -6.83 -11.95
CA GLU A 164 -8.49 -5.95 -12.34
C GLU A 164 -7.16 -6.28 -11.65
N GLN A 165 -7.19 -7.05 -10.56
CA GLN A 165 -6.00 -7.60 -9.90
C GLN A 165 -5.60 -8.97 -10.48
N MET A 166 -6.38 -9.53 -11.41
CA MET A 166 -6.04 -10.77 -12.09
C MET A 166 -4.87 -10.55 -13.06
N PRO A 167 -4.09 -11.61 -13.41
CA PRO A 167 -2.91 -11.46 -14.23
C PRO A 167 -3.24 -10.88 -15.60
N SER A 168 -2.66 -9.73 -15.92
CA SER A 168 -2.82 -9.05 -17.20
C SER A 168 -1.56 -8.25 -17.56
N GLY A 169 -1.29 -8.09 -18.84
CA GLY A 169 -0.27 -7.21 -19.38
C GLY A 169 1.11 -7.36 -18.72
N THR A 170 1.69 -6.24 -18.29
CA THR A 170 3.04 -6.18 -17.70
C THR A 170 3.09 -6.84 -16.31
N VAL A 171 2.04 -6.73 -15.52
CA VAL A 171 1.99 -7.33 -14.17
C VAL A 171 2.16 -8.83 -14.23
N ALA A 172 1.51 -9.52 -15.18
CA ALA A 172 1.63 -10.96 -15.35
C ALA A 172 3.07 -11.41 -15.68
N ARG A 173 3.91 -10.55 -16.29
CA ARG A 173 5.33 -10.85 -16.56
C ARG A 173 6.20 -10.68 -15.32
N ILE A 174 5.92 -9.70 -14.49
CA ILE A 174 6.69 -9.40 -13.28
C ILE A 174 6.32 -10.36 -12.15
N LEU A 175 5.04 -10.64 -12.01
CA LEU A 175 4.47 -11.56 -11.03
C LEU A 175 3.82 -12.76 -11.76
N PRO A 176 4.58 -13.78 -12.16
CA PRO A 176 4.01 -14.97 -12.77
C PRO A 176 3.19 -15.76 -11.75
N TRP A 177 1.96 -16.04 -12.12
CA TRP A 177 1.03 -16.81 -11.29
C TRP A 177 1.33 -18.32 -11.43
N PRO A 178 1.21 -19.09 -10.34
CA PRO A 178 1.31 -20.54 -10.43
C PRO A 178 0.30 -21.12 -11.43
N LYS A 179 0.67 -22.22 -12.07
CA LYS A 179 -0.22 -22.90 -13.03
C LYS A 179 -1.57 -23.23 -12.36
N GLY A 180 -2.65 -22.78 -12.97
CA GLY A 180 -4.00 -23.00 -12.47
C GLY A 180 -4.48 -21.99 -11.43
N ALA A 181 -3.62 -21.13 -10.87
CA ALA A 181 -4.03 -20.18 -9.82
C ALA A 181 -5.10 -19.21 -10.31
N ALA A 182 -4.95 -18.65 -11.50
CA ALA A 182 -5.95 -17.74 -12.06
C ALA A 182 -7.32 -18.43 -12.28
N ALA A 183 -7.32 -19.70 -12.67
CA ALA A 183 -8.56 -20.47 -12.84
C ALA A 183 -9.21 -20.89 -11.50
N ALA A 184 -8.43 -20.97 -10.42
CA ALA A 184 -8.93 -21.30 -9.08
C ALA A 184 -9.60 -20.10 -8.39
N ILE A 185 -9.34 -18.87 -8.86
CA ILE A 185 -9.89 -17.66 -8.27
C ILE A 185 -11.25 -17.35 -8.87
N ARG A 186 -12.22 -17.13 -7.99
CA ARG A 186 -13.51 -16.54 -8.33
C ARG A 186 -13.40 -15.02 -8.16
N PRO A 187 -13.35 -14.23 -9.26
CA PRO A 187 -13.14 -12.79 -9.14
C PRO A 187 -14.23 -12.10 -8.31
N PHE A 188 -13.80 -11.31 -7.33
CA PHE A 188 -14.69 -10.54 -6.45
C PHE A 188 -15.07 -9.21 -7.11
N ARG A 189 -16.30 -9.09 -7.59
CA ARG A 189 -16.77 -7.92 -8.33
C ARG A 189 -17.54 -6.96 -7.44
N TYR A 190 -17.14 -5.70 -7.43
CA TYR A 190 -17.86 -4.61 -6.79
C TYR A 190 -17.52 -3.27 -7.45
N THR A 191 -18.32 -2.24 -7.18
CA THR A 191 -18.12 -0.87 -7.66
C THR A 191 -18.13 0.10 -6.48
N GLY A 192 -17.38 1.19 -6.58
CA GLY A 192 -17.33 2.22 -5.54
C GLY A 192 -16.82 1.68 -4.21
N MET A 193 -17.70 1.48 -3.24
CA MET A 193 -17.39 1.01 -1.89
C MET A 193 -18.27 -0.18 -1.50
N ILE A 194 -17.71 -1.12 -0.74
CA ILE A 194 -18.45 -2.29 -0.23
C ILE A 194 -17.97 -2.70 1.15
N ALA A 195 -18.89 -3.01 2.06
CA ALA A 195 -18.57 -3.68 3.31
C ALA A 195 -18.23 -5.17 3.04
N ILE A 196 -17.17 -5.68 3.68
CA ILE A 196 -16.73 -7.09 3.55
C ILE A 196 -16.77 -7.84 4.88
N ALA A 197 -16.79 -7.12 5.99
CA ALA A 197 -16.95 -7.64 7.35
C ALA A 197 -17.49 -6.51 8.23
N PRO A 198 -18.01 -6.82 9.45
CA PRO A 198 -18.37 -5.77 10.40
C PRO A 198 -17.19 -4.84 10.65
N GLY A 199 -17.37 -3.56 10.42
CA GLY A 199 -16.31 -2.54 10.57
C GLY A 199 -15.31 -2.43 9.42
N VAL A 200 -15.40 -3.21 8.32
CA VAL A 200 -14.39 -3.20 7.25
C VAL A 200 -15.02 -2.93 5.89
N VAL A 201 -14.49 -1.94 5.18
CA VAL A 201 -14.98 -1.46 3.88
C VAL A 201 -13.84 -1.40 2.86
N LEU A 202 -14.05 -1.96 1.68
CA LEU A 202 -13.20 -1.76 0.51
C LEU A 202 -13.66 -0.55 -0.29
N ILE A 203 -12.70 0.19 -0.84
CA ILE A 203 -12.93 1.40 -1.65
C ILE A 203 -12.13 1.26 -2.93
N ARG A 204 -12.79 1.21 -4.09
CA ARG A 204 -12.11 1.19 -5.40
C ARG A 204 -11.40 2.51 -5.63
N THR A 205 -10.09 2.44 -5.91
CA THR A 205 -9.25 3.63 -6.13
C THR A 205 -8.31 3.45 -7.33
N PRO A 206 -8.83 3.13 -8.53
CA PRO A 206 -7.99 2.92 -9.69
C PRO A 206 -7.16 4.17 -9.98
N GLY A 207 -5.92 3.94 -10.43
CA GLY A 207 -4.99 5.03 -10.76
C GLY A 207 -3.54 4.59 -10.66
N HIS A 208 -3.08 4.11 -9.49
CA HIS A 208 -1.75 3.52 -9.37
C HIS A 208 -1.67 2.23 -10.20
N THR A 209 -2.68 1.39 -10.05
CA THR A 209 -2.99 0.29 -10.97
C THR A 209 -4.49 0.25 -11.23
N PRO A 210 -4.97 -0.48 -12.24
CA PRO A 210 -6.41 -0.70 -12.46
C PRO A 210 -7.09 -1.38 -11.27
N GLY A 211 -6.36 -2.28 -10.55
CA GLY A 211 -6.86 -3.03 -9.42
C GLY A 211 -6.75 -2.33 -8.07
N SER A 212 -6.24 -1.09 -8.03
CA SER A 212 -6.03 -0.36 -6.78
C SER A 212 -7.31 -0.16 -5.99
N GLN A 213 -7.21 -0.41 -4.68
CA GLN A 213 -8.27 -0.19 -3.69
C GLN A 213 -7.66 0.19 -2.33
N MET A 214 -8.43 0.91 -1.52
CA MET A 214 -8.11 1.19 -0.12
C MET A 214 -8.97 0.31 0.79
N VAL A 215 -8.49 0.05 2.01
CA VAL A 215 -9.23 -0.69 3.04
C VAL A 215 -9.44 0.23 4.24
N TYR A 216 -10.70 0.57 4.48
CA TYR A 216 -11.09 1.30 5.69
C TYR A 216 -11.52 0.32 6.76
N THR A 217 -11.11 0.54 8.01
CA THR A 217 -11.62 -0.19 9.16
C THR A 217 -11.94 0.72 10.33
N ARG A 218 -13.06 0.42 11.00
CA ARG A 218 -13.49 1.06 12.25
C ARG A 218 -13.53 0.01 13.34
N LEU A 219 -12.74 0.22 14.38
CA LEU A 219 -12.64 -0.70 15.51
C LEU A 219 -13.82 -0.57 16.48
N ASN A 220 -13.93 -1.51 17.38
CA ASN A 220 -14.96 -1.55 18.40
C ASN A 220 -14.86 -0.35 19.37
N ASP A 221 -13.65 0.12 19.68
CA ASP A 221 -13.38 1.28 20.50
C ASP A 221 -13.50 2.64 19.76
N GLY A 222 -13.91 2.60 18.49
CA GLY A 222 -14.14 3.77 17.65
C GLY A 222 -12.90 4.27 16.88
N ARG A 223 -11.71 3.68 17.06
CA ARG A 223 -10.53 4.00 16.24
C ARG A 223 -10.78 3.66 14.79
N GLU A 224 -10.20 4.46 13.89
CA GLU A 224 -10.38 4.32 12.45
C GLU A 224 -9.04 4.28 11.75
N TYR A 225 -8.91 3.39 10.76
CA TYR A 225 -7.71 3.25 9.95
C TYR A 225 -8.07 3.17 8.47
N LEU A 226 -7.20 3.73 7.63
CA LEU A 226 -7.30 3.64 6.18
C LEU A 226 -5.97 3.14 5.61
N PHE A 227 -5.94 1.89 5.18
CA PHE A 227 -4.84 1.35 4.38
C PHE A 227 -4.97 1.92 2.97
N ALA A 228 -4.08 2.84 2.65
CA ALA A 228 -4.13 3.57 1.38
C ALA A 228 -3.43 2.83 0.23
N GLY A 229 -2.64 1.80 0.54
CA GLY A 229 -1.77 1.15 -0.42
C GLY A 229 -0.92 2.17 -1.18
N ASP A 230 -0.60 1.86 -2.41
CA ASP A 230 0.22 2.72 -3.26
C ASP A 230 -0.51 3.89 -3.91
N THR A 231 -1.80 4.03 -3.63
CA THR A 231 -2.52 5.31 -3.84
C THR A 231 -1.82 6.44 -3.07
N ALA A 232 -1.28 6.14 -1.88
CA ALA A 232 -0.38 7.02 -1.14
C ALA A 232 0.83 6.20 -0.68
N THR A 233 1.93 6.22 -1.43
CA THR A 233 3.15 5.48 -1.12
C THR A 233 3.74 5.88 0.23
N MET A 234 3.81 7.18 0.48
CA MET A 234 4.36 7.80 1.69
C MET A 234 3.35 8.78 2.30
N ALA A 235 3.44 9.04 3.59
CA ALA A 235 2.59 10.01 4.28
C ALA A 235 2.62 11.39 3.62
N ARG A 236 3.78 11.83 3.16
CA ARG A 236 3.97 13.12 2.47
C ARG A 236 3.15 13.25 1.18
N ASN A 237 2.78 12.16 0.51
CA ASN A 237 1.96 12.24 -0.70
C ASN A 237 0.61 12.90 -0.41
N TRP A 238 -0.13 12.42 0.58
CA TRP A 238 -1.44 12.97 0.91
C TRP A 238 -1.36 14.20 1.81
N GLN A 239 -0.39 14.29 2.72
CA GLN A 239 -0.21 15.44 3.62
C GLN A 239 0.15 16.71 2.88
N GLN A 240 1.06 16.62 1.91
CA GLN A 240 1.57 17.76 1.14
C GLN A 240 0.95 17.88 -0.26
N LEU A 241 0.07 16.94 -0.65
CA LEU A 241 -0.47 16.79 -2.00
C LEU A 241 0.67 16.76 -3.03
N ARG A 242 1.53 15.76 -2.92
CA ARG A 242 2.63 15.50 -3.84
C ARG A 242 2.48 14.11 -4.45
N ALA A 243 2.24 14.06 -5.76
CA ALA A 243 2.26 12.80 -6.50
C ALA A 243 3.66 12.17 -6.49
N ARG A 244 3.78 10.93 -6.96
CA ARG A 244 5.08 10.38 -7.37
C ARG A 244 5.69 11.27 -8.47
N SER A 245 7.02 11.22 -8.59
CA SER A 245 7.69 11.87 -9.71
C SER A 245 7.21 11.30 -11.05
N ARG A 246 7.30 12.09 -12.12
CA ARG A 246 7.01 11.57 -13.46
C ARG A 246 7.90 10.40 -13.82
N LEU A 247 9.17 10.44 -13.40
CA LEU A 247 10.09 9.35 -13.65
C LEU A 247 9.52 8.01 -13.18
N ILE A 248 8.99 7.96 -11.98
CA ILE A 248 8.39 6.72 -11.45
C ILE A 248 6.97 6.50 -11.98
N GLY A 249 6.10 7.50 -11.88
CA GLY A 249 4.68 7.35 -12.22
C GLY A 249 4.45 7.08 -13.71
N ASP A 250 5.07 7.87 -14.59
CA ASP A 250 4.81 7.79 -16.03
C ASP A 250 5.65 6.70 -16.71
N PHE A 251 6.93 6.49 -16.29
CA PHE A 251 7.88 5.65 -17.04
C PHE A 251 8.13 4.28 -16.41
N PHE A 252 7.99 4.12 -15.10
CA PHE A 252 8.22 2.83 -14.43
C PHE A 252 6.94 2.17 -13.95
N ALA A 253 6.07 2.91 -13.25
CA ALA A 253 4.82 2.35 -12.73
C ALA A 253 3.66 2.41 -13.74
N HIS A 254 3.76 3.28 -14.76
CA HIS A 254 2.70 3.52 -15.76
C HIS A 254 1.34 3.83 -15.12
N GLU A 255 1.36 4.62 -14.04
CA GLU A 255 0.15 5.00 -13.30
C GLU A 255 -0.61 6.14 -13.98
N ASP A 256 -1.92 6.20 -13.80
CA ASP A 256 -2.70 7.40 -14.03
C ASP A 256 -2.44 8.40 -12.89
N ARG A 257 -1.40 9.23 -13.05
CA ARG A 257 -0.99 10.21 -12.05
C ARG A 257 -2.09 11.22 -11.72
N ALA A 258 -2.97 11.53 -12.66
CA ALA A 258 -4.08 12.46 -12.43
C ALA A 258 -5.12 11.83 -11.49
N ALA A 259 -5.50 10.58 -11.74
CA ALA A 259 -6.39 9.82 -10.87
C ALA A 259 -5.78 9.63 -9.48
N VAL A 260 -4.51 9.19 -9.38
CA VAL A 260 -3.79 9.07 -8.09
C VAL A 260 -3.80 10.38 -7.33
N PHE A 261 -3.51 11.51 -8.00
CA PHE A 261 -3.53 12.82 -7.35
C PHE A 261 -4.92 13.24 -6.88
N GLY A 262 -5.97 12.87 -7.63
CA GLY A 262 -7.36 13.01 -7.22
C GLY A 262 -7.65 12.24 -5.92
N TRP A 263 -7.17 11.01 -5.81
CA TRP A 263 -7.29 10.20 -4.59
C TRP A 263 -6.50 10.77 -3.41
N LEU A 264 -5.29 11.31 -3.63
CA LEU A 264 -4.55 12.00 -2.56
C LEU A 264 -5.33 13.19 -1.99
N LYS A 265 -6.02 13.95 -2.85
CA LYS A 265 -6.93 15.02 -2.40
C LYS A 265 -8.10 14.45 -1.60
N ALA A 266 -8.66 13.31 -2.02
CA ALA A 266 -9.75 12.63 -1.30
C ALA A 266 -9.30 12.16 0.10
N ILE A 267 -8.15 11.48 0.21
CA ILE A 267 -7.54 11.07 1.48
C ILE A 267 -7.33 12.27 2.40
N ARG A 268 -6.77 13.37 1.88
CA ARG A 268 -6.55 14.58 2.67
C ARG A 268 -7.85 15.21 3.16
N ARG A 269 -8.91 15.24 2.33
CA ARG A 269 -10.23 15.74 2.76
C ARG A 269 -10.83 14.83 3.83
N LEU A 270 -10.72 13.53 3.63
CA LEU A 270 -11.22 12.52 4.58
C LEU A 270 -10.53 12.66 5.94
N HIS A 271 -9.20 12.76 5.95
CA HIS A 271 -8.44 12.97 7.20
C HIS A 271 -8.78 14.31 7.88
N ARG A 272 -9.06 15.38 7.13
CA ARG A 272 -9.53 16.65 7.72
C ARG A 272 -10.90 16.52 8.38
N ALA A 273 -11.78 15.69 7.83
CA ALA A 273 -13.10 15.41 8.40
C ALA A 273 -13.06 14.43 9.59
N ALA A 274 -12.01 13.60 9.66
CA ALA A 274 -11.75 12.65 10.74
C ALA A 274 -10.26 12.69 11.15
N PRO A 275 -9.80 13.72 11.88
CA PRO A 275 -8.36 13.90 12.17
C PRO A 275 -7.75 12.80 13.05
N ALA A 276 -8.58 12.06 13.78
CA ALA A 276 -8.14 10.92 14.60
C ALA A 276 -7.94 9.63 13.77
N MET A 277 -8.37 9.60 12.50
CA MET A 277 -8.19 8.44 11.63
C MET A 277 -6.72 8.30 11.23
N THR A 278 -6.15 7.13 11.44
CA THR A 278 -4.80 6.80 11.00
C THR A 278 -4.80 6.42 9.52
N ILE A 279 -4.04 7.14 8.71
CA ILE A 279 -3.77 6.75 7.32
C ILE A 279 -2.52 5.89 7.33
N VAL A 280 -2.62 4.67 6.78
CA VAL A 280 -1.52 3.72 6.60
C VAL A 280 -1.13 3.70 5.12
N PRO A 281 -0.06 4.41 4.72
CA PRO A 281 0.42 4.42 3.33
C PRO A 281 1.07 3.07 2.96
N GLY A 282 1.24 2.80 1.67
CA GLY A 282 1.76 1.52 1.17
C GLY A 282 3.16 1.17 1.68
N HIS A 283 4.04 2.18 1.80
CA HIS A 283 5.46 1.97 2.08
C HIS A 283 6.02 2.84 3.21
N GLU A 284 5.16 3.43 4.03
CA GLU A 284 5.57 4.25 5.17
C GLU A 284 5.78 3.39 6.41
N TRP A 285 6.95 3.50 7.03
CA TRP A 285 7.24 2.83 8.29
C TRP A 285 7.66 3.82 9.38
N GLU A 286 8.62 4.69 9.04
CA GLU A 286 9.23 5.60 10.02
C GLU A 286 8.18 6.53 10.66
N ALA A 287 7.32 7.17 9.85
CA ALA A 287 6.29 8.06 10.40
C ALA A 287 5.24 7.30 11.24
N LEU A 288 4.89 6.07 10.85
CA LEU A 288 3.93 5.25 11.61
C LEU A 288 4.52 4.83 12.97
N THR A 289 5.80 4.40 13.01
CA THR A 289 6.46 4.00 14.26
C THR A 289 6.73 5.19 15.18
N LEU A 290 7.10 6.35 14.65
CA LEU A 290 7.26 7.58 15.43
C LEU A 290 5.94 8.06 16.06
N ASP A 291 4.82 7.83 15.40
CA ASP A 291 3.49 8.19 15.90
C ASP A 291 2.76 7.01 16.62
N ALA A 292 3.49 5.95 16.95
CA ALA A 292 2.93 4.74 17.58
C ALA A 292 2.03 5.02 18.80
N PRO A 293 2.35 5.95 19.72
CA PRO A 293 1.48 6.26 20.84
C PRO A 293 0.10 6.81 20.45
N ARG A 294 0.00 7.48 19.29
CA ARG A 294 -1.25 8.04 18.79
C ARG A 294 -2.01 7.09 17.90
N ASN A 295 -1.31 6.47 16.93
CA ASN A 295 -1.95 5.61 15.94
C ASN A 295 -2.36 4.25 16.52
N ARG A 296 -1.73 3.83 17.64
CA ARG A 296 -2.05 2.59 18.38
C ARG A 296 -2.08 1.35 17.47
N LEU A 297 -1.18 1.32 16.48
CA LEU A 297 -0.89 0.16 15.66
C LEU A 297 0.03 -0.79 16.42
N ASP A 298 -0.19 -2.08 16.24
CA ASP A 298 0.81 -3.09 16.60
C ASP A 298 1.81 -3.23 15.45
N PHE A 299 3.11 -3.30 15.75
CA PHE A 299 4.18 -3.36 14.74
C PHE A 299 4.76 -4.77 14.57
N ALA A 300 3.95 -5.77 14.81
CA ALA A 300 4.19 -7.16 14.46
C ALA A 300 2.87 -7.93 14.40
N PHE A 301 2.81 -8.95 13.54
CA PHE A 301 1.72 -9.92 13.59
C PHE A 301 1.93 -10.86 14.79
N PRO A 302 0.86 -11.43 15.34
CA PRO A 302 0.98 -12.48 16.35
C PRO A 302 1.86 -13.62 15.85
N ALA A 303 2.74 -14.14 16.73
CA ALA A 303 3.54 -15.32 16.42
C ALA A 303 2.65 -16.49 15.98
N ALA A 304 3.16 -17.30 15.06
CA ALA A 304 2.49 -18.54 14.70
C ALA A 304 2.44 -19.50 15.91
N PRO A 305 1.40 -20.33 16.05
CA PRO A 305 1.38 -21.34 17.10
C PRO A 305 2.64 -22.23 17.02
N GLY A 306 3.45 -22.25 18.07
CA GLY A 306 4.72 -22.98 18.15
C GLY A 306 5.97 -22.16 17.83
N GLU A 307 5.85 -20.91 17.43
CA GLU A 307 6.98 -19.97 17.29
C GLU A 307 7.36 -19.42 18.67
N ALA A 308 8.61 -19.62 19.10
CA ALA A 308 9.11 -18.95 20.30
C ALA A 308 9.12 -17.44 20.07
N ALA A 309 8.62 -16.66 21.02
CA ALA A 309 8.60 -15.21 20.92
C ALA A 309 10.03 -14.71 20.68
N ASP A 310 10.27 -14.17 19.49
CA ASP A 310 11.56 -13.56 19.15
C ASP A 310 11.76 -12.34 20.05
N GLN A 311 12.80 -12.39 20.88
CA GLN A 311 13.12 -11.26 21.76
C GLN A 311 13.56 -10.08 20.88
N PRO A 312 13.11 -8.86 21.17
CA PRO A 312 13.51 -7.70 20.40
C PRO A 312 15.02 -7.57 20.43
N GLN A 313 15.67 -7.67 19.27
CA GLN A 313 17.08 -7.35 19.14
C GLN A 313 17.30 -5.92 19.63
N LYS A 314 17.98 -5.78 20.77
CA LYS A 314 18.48 -4.50 21.25
C LYS A 314 19.46 -4.00 20.19
N SER A 315 19.06 -2.96 19.48
CA SER A 315 19.95 -2.19 18.62
C SER A 315 21.05 -1.59 19.51
N GLY A 316 22.27 -2.11 19.35
CA GLY A 316 23.49 -1.52 19.86
C GLY A 316 23.90 -0.30 19.03
#